data_97588ddaddd38da0c7df4e57f29e47cf
#
_entry.id   97588ddaddd38da0c7df4e57f29e47cf
#
_cell.length_a   1.000
_cell.length_b   1.000
_cell.length_c   1.000
_cell.angle_alpha   90.00
_cell.angle_beta   90.00
_cell.angle_gamma   90.00
#
_symmetry.space_group_name_H-M   'P 1'
#
loop_
_entity.id
_entity.type
_entity.pdbx_description
1 polymer ?
#
loop_
_entity_poly.entity_id
_entity_poly.type
_entity_poly.pdbx_seq_one_letter_code
_entity_poly.pdbx_strand_id
1 'polypeptide(L)'
;MDQPEGGGLDGGRTRACCGVAPTWLGGAQSDQLVGAEAPPPPSCRGHARGAGGVQKKLEQAVAEARAQHPDTPIEVWATDEHRIGLKPILRRVWAPKGQRPIALGHHRYKWLYVTAFVQPISGETFWSISNGVSKPFFAALLALFAREAGAGRDRIIVLGLDSAGWHTAPNLAVPDGIRPVYLPPYSPELQPAEHLWPALDEPLANQYFATLADLEHVVTERCRVLNHDQLKPGTNFHWWPKPDIPA
;
A
#
# COMPACT_ATOMS: atom_id res chain seq x y z
N MET A 1 60.83 10.72 -9.50
CA MET A 1 61.02 9.65 -8.53
C MET A 1 59.88 9.75 -7.56
N ASP A 2 59.09 8.86 -7.77
CA ASP A 2 58.17 8.02 -6.98
C ASP A 2 56.88 8.62 -6.44
N GLN A 3 55.84 8.23 -7.11
CA GLN A 3 54.51 7.99 -6.48
C GLN A 3 54.60 6.79 -5.53
N PRO A 4 53.66 6.66 -4.58
CA PRO A 4 52.78 5.53 -4.72
C PRO A 4 51.28 5.88 -4.59
N GLU A 5 50.54 5.34 -5.44
CA GLU A 5 49.30 4.54 -5.38
C GLU A 5 48.55 4.55 -4.05
N GLY A 6 47.28 4.90 -4.01
CA GLY A 6 46.13 4.18 -4.48
C GLY A 6 45.47 3.46 -3.34
N GLY A 7 44.31 3.77 -3.01
CA GLY A 7 43.47 3.10 -2.02
C GLY A 7 42.05 3.61 -2.15
N GLY A 8 41.32 3.09 -3.14
CA GLY A 8 39.91 3.33 -3.26
C GLY A 8 39.17 2.66 -2.10
N LEU A 9 38.52 3.47 -1.28
CA LEU A 9 37.52 2.99 -0.34
C LEU A 9 36.17 3.07 -1.01
N ASP A 10 35.71 1.90 -1.38
CA ASP A 10 34.36 1.62 -1.85
C ASP A 10 33.35 1.98 -0.75
N GLY A 11 32.77 3.14 -0.88
CA GLY A 11 31.72 3.64 0.01
C GLY A 11 30.40 2.97 -0.29
N GLY A 12 30.19 1.79 0.27
CA GLY A 12 28.89 1.13 0.28
C GLY A 12 27.81 2.05 0.88
N ARG A 13 27.07 2.74 0.03
CA ARG A 13 25.87 3.49 0.42
C ARG A 13 24.78 2.50 0.80
N THR A 14 24.70 2.20 2.09
CA THR A 14 23.48 1.62 2.67
C THR A 14 22.35 2.63 2.50
N ARG A 15 21.48 2.38 1.50
CA ARG A 15 20.24 3.13 1.38
C ARG A 15 19.36 2.77 2.56
N ALA A 16 19.07 3.75 3.40
CA ALA A 16 18.09 3.68 4.45
C ALA A 16 16.71 3.35 3.85
N CYS A 17 16.10 2.27 4.31
CA CYS A 17 14.69 1.98 4.04
C CYS A 17 13.86 3.05 4.75
N CYS A 18 13.04 3.76 3.99
CA CYS A 18 12.29 4.95 4.35
C CYS A 18 11.43 4.78 5.59
N GLY A 19 11.85 5.37 6.68
CA GLY A 19 10.92 5.89 7.67
C GLY A 19 10.57 7.31 7.27
N VAL A 20 9.32 7.58 6.90
CA VAL A 20 8.82 8.94 6.75
C VAL A 20 8.83 9.57 8.14
N ALA A 21 9.73 10.51 8.37
CA ALA A 21 9.72 11.30 9.59
C ALA A 21 8.52 12.25 9.56
N PRO A 22 7.71 12.33 10.61
CA PRO A 22 6.61 13.28 10.65
C PRO A 22 7.18 14.70 10.74
N THR A 23 6.72 15.58 9.84
CA THR A 23 7.04 17.01 9.84
C THR A 23 6.26 17.67 10.97
N TRP A 24 6.92 18.07 12.02
CA TRP A 24 6.34 18.83 13.13
C TRP A 24 6.38 20.33 12.82
N LEU A 25 5.21 20.94 12.66
CA LEU A 25 5.04 22.39 12.78
C LEU A 25 4.51 22.69 14.19
N GLY A 26 5.30 23.38 15.00
CA GLY A 26 4.84 23.89 16.28
C GLY A 26 5.94 23.95 17.32
N GLY A 27 6.54 25.13 17.52
CA GLY A 27 7.52 25.37 18.56
C GLY A 27 6.92 25.18 19.95
N ALA A 28 7.48 24.29 20.72
CA ALA A 28 7.32 24.21 22.16
C ALA A 28 8.71 24.02 22.79
N GLN A 29 8.95 24.76 23.86
CA GLN A 29 10.20 24.83 24.60
C GLN A 29 10.74 23.45 24.97
N SER A 30 12.04 23.30 24.80
CA SER A 30 12.83 22.12 25.11
C SER A 30 12.99 21.94 26.62
N ASP A 31 12.05 21.26 27.27
CA ASP A 31 12.26 20.74 28.61
C ASP A 31 11.81 19.27 28.71
N GLN A 32 12.83 18.41 28.78
CA GLN A 32 12.82 17.02 29.26
C GLN A 32 11.77 16.06 28.66
N LEU A 33 11.91 15.78 27.39
CA LEU A 33 11.31 14.58 26.79
C LEU A 33 12.23 13.38 27.08
N VAL A 34 11.77 12.47 27.93
CA VAL A 34 12.43 11.17 28.12
C VAL A 34 11.98 10.26 26.97
N GLY A 35 12.94 9.96 26.06
CA GLY A 35 12.68 9.07 24.94
C GLY A 35 12.35 7.65 25.40
N ALA A 36 11.13 7.19 25.09
CA ALA A 36 10.93 5.77 24.92
C ALA A 36 11.61 5.37 23.63
N GLU A 37 12.56 4.46 23.73
CA GLU A 37 13.29 3.91 22.57
C GLU A 37 12.29 3.48 21.50
N ALA A 38 12.43 4.01 20.28
CA ALA A 38 11.60 3.60 19.16
C ALA A 38 11.78 2.07 18.98
N PRO A 39 10.72 1.29 18.77
CA PRO A 39 10.89 -0.12 18.46
C PRO A 39 11.81 -0.22 17.23
N PRO A 40 12.72 -1.22 17.20
CA PRO A 40 13.57 -1.42 16.04
C PRO A 40 12.68 -1.56 14.80
N PRO A 41 13.10 -1.01 13.66
CA PRO A 41 12.35 -1.16 12.42
C PRO A 41 12.16 -2.66 12.14
N PRO A 42 11.01 -3.06 11.61
CA PRO A 42 10.76 -4.46 11.29
C PRO A 42 11.91 -4.97 10.44
N SER A 43 12.47 -6.12 10.83
CA SER A 43 13.65 -6.67 10.19
C SER A 43 13.37 -6.97 8.72
N CYS A 44 14.06 -6.31 7.82
CA CYS A 44 13.96 -6.49 6.34
C CYS A 44 14.37 -7.90 5.85
N ARG A 45 14.59 -8.86 6.72
CA ARG A 45 15.12 -10.20 6.38
C ARG A 45 14.06 -11.16 5.79
N GLY A 46 12.77 -10.86 5.90
CA GLY A 46 11.67 -11.68 5.33
C GLY A 46 11.41 -11.44 3.85
N HIS A 47 11.71 -10.24 3.35
CA HIS A 47 11.33 -9.79 2.01
C HIS A 47 12.00 -10.55 0.84
N ALA A 48 13.17 -11.16 1.06
CA ALA A 48 13.94 -11.70 -0.05
C ALA A 48 13.48 -13.10 -0.53
N ARG A 49 12.87 -13.90 0.33
CA ARG A 49 12.61 -15.33 -0.01
C ARG A 49 11.34 -15.55 -0.85
N GLY A 50 10.33 -14.69 -0.73
CA GLY A 50 9.07 -14.78 -1.48
C GLY A 50 9.03 -13.92 -2.75
N ALA A 51 9.74 -12.78 -2.74
CA ALA A 51 9.70 -11.78 -3.80
C ALA A 51 10.07 -12.33 -5.19
N GLY A 52 11.13 -13.14 -5.29
CA GLY A 52 11.57 -13.69 -6.57
C GLY A 52 10.55 -14.62 -7.24
N GLY A 53 9.73 -15.33 -6.46
CA GLY A 53 8.65 -16.17 -7.00
C GLY A 53 7.49 -15.34 -7.51
N VAL A 54 7.12 -14.28 -6.77
CA VAL A 54 6.05 -13.33 -7.16
C VAL A 54 6.48 -12.52 -8.38
N GLN A 55 7.70 -11.99 -8.37
CA GLN A 55 8.27 -11.27 -9.49
C GLN A 55 8.17 -12.08 -10.78
N LYS A 56 8.63 -13.34 -10.77
CA LYS A 56 8.57 -14.22 -11.95
C LYS A 56 7.14 -14.44 -12.46
N LYS A 57 6.17 -14.62 -11.56
CA LYS A 57 4.77 -14.78 -11.95
C LYS A 57 4.21 -13.53 -12.61
N LEU A 58 4.51 -12.36 -12.05
CA LEU A 58 4.08 -11.08 -12.61
C LEU A 58 4.77 -10.82 -13.96
N GLU A 59 6.09 -11.06 -14.08
CA GLU A 59 6.84 -10.92 -15.32
C GLU A 59 6.32 -11.87 -16.41
N GLN A 60 5.97 -13.09 -16.05
CA GLN A 60 5.36 -14.05 -16.96
C GLN A 60 3.99 -13.55 -17.45
N ALA A 61 3.13 -13.08 -16.54
CA ALA A 61 1.83 -12.54 -16.91
C ALA A 61 1.94 -11.30 -17.82
N VAL A 62 2.94 -10.44 -17.58
CA VAL A 62 3.26 -9.30 -18.44
C VAL A 62 3.71 -9.78 -19.81
N ALA A 63 4.58 -10.78 -19.89
CA ALA A 63 5.06 -11.33 -21.16
C ALA A 63 3.92 -11.98 -21.97
N GLU A 64 3.04 -12.72 -21.31
CA GLU A 64 1.85 -13.34 -21.92
C GLU A 64 0.88 -12.27 -22.45
N ALA A 65 0.63 -11.21 -21.65
CA ALA A 65 -0.21 -10.10 -22.05
C ALA A 65 0.38 -9.36 -23.27
N ARG A 66 1.69 -9.14 -23.28
CA ARG A 66 2.39 -8.49 -24.42
C ARG A 66 2.33 -9.33 -25.68
N ALA A 67 2.46 -10.65 -25.58
CA ALA A 67 2.35 -11.54 -26.73
C ALA A 67 0.93 -11.52 -27.35
N GLN A 68 -0.11 -11.36 -26.51
CA GLN A 68 -1.51 -11.27 -26.95
C GLN A 68 -1.89 -9.87 -27.45
N HIS A 69 -1.26 -8.81 -26.92
CA HIS A 69 -1.59 -7.41 -27.17
C HIS A 69 -0.30 -6.60 -27.41
N PRO A 70 0.41 -6.81 -28.55
CA PRO A 70 1.74 -6.22 -28.79
C PRO A 70 1.74 -4.70 -28.82
N ASP A 71 0.65 -4.09 -29.30
CA ASP A 71 0.53 -2.64 -29.47
C ASP A 71 -0.20 -1.93 -28.30
N THR A 72 -0.56 -2.67 -27.25
CA THR A 72 -1.33 -2.14 -26.14
C THR A 72 -0.43 -1.96 -24.91
N PRO A 73 -0.42 -0.80 -24.26
CA PRO A 73 0.29 -0.57 -23.00
C PRO A 73 -0.10 -1.59 -21.95
N ILE A 74 0.89 -2.08 -21.20
CA ILE A 74 0.67 -3.03 -20.08
C ILE A 74 1.07 -2.35 -18.81
N GLU A 75 0.21 -2.42 -17.81
CA GLU A 75 0.48 -1.91 -16.47
C GLU A 75 0.38 -3.02 -15.43
N VAL A 76 1.13 -2.89 -14.35
CA VAL A 76 1.07 -3.83 -13.23
C VAL A 76 0.56 -3.09 -12.00
N TRP A 77 -0.61 -3.50 -11.54
CA TRP A 77 -1.32 -2.94 -10.39
C TRP A 77 -1.39 -3.97 -9.26
N ALA A 78 -1.65 -3.49 -8.05
CA ALA A 78 -1.92 -4.31 -6.88
C ALA A 78 -3.23 -3.85 -6.22
N THR A 79 -3.96 -4.76 -5.57
CA THR A 79 -5.18 -4.43 -4.82
C THR A 79 -5.23 -5.18 -3.50
N ASP A 80 -5.79 -4.52 -2.49
CA ASP A 80 -6.01 -5.08 -1.16
C ASP A 80 -7.17 -4.37 -0.44
N GLU A 81 -7.73 -4.97 0.61
CA GLU A 81 -8.79 -4.43 1.44
C GLU A 81 -8.34 -4.17 2.86
N HIS A 82 -8.59 -2.95 3.31
CA HIS A 82 -8.36 -2.54 4.68
C HIS A 82 -9.67 -2.39 5.46
N ARG A 83 -9.77 -3.07 6.61
CA ARG A 83 -10.93 -2.98 7.49
C ARG A 83 -10.68 -1.97 8.59
N ILE A 84 -11.44 -0.89 8.60
CA ILE A 84 -11.38 0.19 9.58
C ILE A 84 -12.67 0.20 10.40
N GLY A 85 -12.58 0.40 11.70
CA GLY A 85 -13.76 0.38 12.58
C GLY A 85 -13.83 1.52 13.57
N LEU A 86 -14.94 1.60 14.29
CA LEU A 86 -15.10 2.55 15.39
C LEU A 86 -14.18 2.26 16.57
N LYS A 87 -13.63 1.05 16.67
CA LYS A 87 -12.54 0.75 17.61
C LYS A 87 -11.31 1.53 17.19
N PRO A 88 -10.75 2.41 18.05
CA PRO A 88 -9.67 3.30 17.65
C PRO A 88 -8.38 2.54 17.31
N ILE A 89 -7.68 3.06 16.30
CA ILE A 89 -6.31 2.66 16.00
C ILE A 89 -5.40 3.30 17.03
N LEU A 90 -4.86 2.51 17.96
CA LEU A 90 -4.01 3.02 19.00
C LEU A 90 -2.57 3.12 18.53
N ARG A 91 -2.00 4.32 18.59
CA ARG A 91 -0.59 4.59 18.34
C ARG A 91 0.07 5.20 19.57
N ARG A 92 1.35 4.90 19.77
CA ARG A 92 2.17 5.52 20.81
C ARG A 92 2.34 7.00 20.51
N VAL A 93 2.23 7.83 21.53
CA VAL A 93 2.44 9.28 21.46
C VAL A 93 3.48 9.71 22.48
N TRP A 94 4.18 10.80 22.20
CA TRP A 94 5.04 11.45 23.17
C TRP A 94 4.20 12.19 24.20
N ALA A 95 4.54 12.04 25.47
CA ALA A 95 3.89 12.77 26.55
C ALA A 95 4.94 13.20 27.57
N PRO A 96 4.69 14.26 28.35
CA PRO A 96 5.54 14.65 29.45
C PRO A 96 5.72 13.50 30.45
N LYS A 97 6.90 13.40 31.05
CA LYS A 97 7.20 12.37 32.06
C LYS A 97 6.17 12.41 33.20
N GLY A 98 5.60 11.26 33.53
CA GLY A 98 4.60 11.10 34.59
C GLY A 98 3.16 11.37 34.13
N GLN A 99 2.92 11.81 32.90
CA GLN A 99 1.58 11.97 32.35
C GLN A 99 1.25 10.80 31.41
N ARG A 100 0.16 10.09 31.71
CA ARG A 100 -0.34 9.01 30.87
C ARG A 100 -1.35 9.58 29.87
N PRO A 101 -1.08 9.54 28.56
CA PRO A 101 -2.07 9.93 27.54
C PRO A 101 -3.32 9.05 27.64
N ILE A 102 -4.48 9.66 27.53
CA ILE A 102 -5.77 8.96 27.50
C ILE A 102 -6.32 9.08 26.08
N ALA A 103 -6.60 7.94 25.44
CA ALA A 103 -7.36 7.89 24.21
C ALA A 103 -8.76 7.37 24.49
N LEU A 104 -9.78 8.07 23.98
CA LEU A 104 -11.16 7.60 24.07
C LEU A 104 -11.32 6.35 23.19
N GLY A 105 -11.99 5.33 23.69
CA GLY A 105 -12.28 4.10 22.99
C GLY A 105 -13.76 3.94 22.70
N HIS A 106 -14.09 3.30 21.59
CA HIS A 106 -15.45 2.91 21.27
C HIS A 106 -15.58 1.39 21.32
N HIS A 107 -16.61 0.89 21.98
CA HIS A 107 -16.84 -0.55 22.15
C HIS A 107 -17.75 -1.17 21.09
N ARG A 108 -18.24 -0.37 20.12
CA ARG A 108 -19.11 -0.86 19.06
C ARG A 108 -18.28 -1.48 17.93
N TYR A 109 -18.60 -2.71 17.58
CA TYR A 109 -17.98 -3.44 16.47
C TYR A 109 -18.73 -3.12 15.17
N LYS A 110 -18.46 -1.93 14.62
CA LYS A 110 -18.92 -1.52 13.29
C LYS A 110 -17.71 -1.19 12.45
N TRP A 111 -17.76 -1.54 11.17
CA TRP A 111 -16.62 -1.51 10.27
C TRP A 111 -16.99 -0.89 8.95
N LEU A 112 -16.01 -0.28 8.33
CA LEU A 112 -15.93 0.05 6.92
C LEU A 112 -14.80 -0.76 6.28
N TYR A 113 -14.92 -1.02 5.01
CA TYR A 113 -13.86 -1.61 4.20
C TYR A 113 -13.42 -0.58 3.17
N VAL A 114 -12.13 -0.36 3.08
CA VAL A 114 -11.50 0.45 2.05
C VAL A 114 -10.75 -0.49 1.13
N THR A 115 -11.19 -0.60 -0.11
CA THR A 115 -10.45 -1.33 -1.15
C THR A 115 -9.62 -0.33 -1.92
N ALA A 116 -8.33 -0.60 -2.08
CA ALA A 116 -7.43 0.22 -2.87
C ALA A 116 -6.84 -0.58 -4.03
N PHE A 117 -6.81 0.04 -5.21
CA PHE A 117 -5.98 -0.39 -6.32
C PHE A 117 -4.85 0.61 -6.44
N VAL A 118 -3.63 0.14 -6.59
CA VAL A 118 -2.45 1.00 -6.72
C VAL A 118 -1.57 0.53 -7.86
N GLN A 119 -1.08 1.49 -8.63
CA GLN A 119 0.00 1.27 -9.57
C GLN A 119 1.33 1.63 -8.87
N PRO A 120 2.14 0.67 -8.45
CA PRO A 120 3.28 0.92 -7.57
C PRO A 120 4.34 1.85 -8.15
N ILE A 121 4.49 1.90 -9.46
CA ILE A 121 5.52 2.69 -10.14
C ILE A 121 5.16 4.17 -10.16
N SER A 122 3.91 4.51 -10.47
CA SER A 122 3.44 5.89 -10.52
C SER A 122 2.94 6.40 -9.16
N GLY A 123 2.43 5.50 -8.32
CA GLY A 123 1.69 5.84 -7.10
C GLY A 123 0.22 6.18 -7.39
N GLU A 124 -0.26 5.96 -8.63
CA GLU A 124 -1.66 6.13 -8.98
C GLU A 124 -2.53 5.18 -8.19
N THR A 125 -3.69 5.66 -7.72
CA THR A 125 -4.60 4.89 -6.88
C THR A 125 -6.05 5.06 -7.29
N PHE A 126 -6.81 3.98 -7.10
CA PHE A 126 -8.27 4.00 -7.15
C PHE A 126 -8.80 3.48 -5.81
N TRP A 127 -9.72 4.21 -5.19
CA TRP A 127 -10.24 3.92 -3.86
C TRP A 127 -11.73 3.61 -3.90
N SER A 128 -12.16 2.64 -3.11
CA SER A 128 -13.57 2.33 -2.87
C SER A 128 -13.81 2.12 -1.37
N ILE A 129 -14.89 2.71 -0.86
CA ILE A 129 -15.31 2.54 0.54
C ILE A 129 -16.64 1.80 0.53
N SER A 130 -16.77 0.79 1.38
CA SER A 130 -17.98 -0.05 1.47
C SER A 130 -18.24 -0.50 2.90
N ASN A 131 -19.47 -0.95 3.16
CA ASN A 131 -19.87 -1.51 4.45
C ASN A 131 -19.58 -3.01 4.58
N GLY A 132 -19.01 -3.63 3.55
CA GLY A 132 -18.68 -5.05 3.53
C GLY A 132 -18.09 -5.48 2.21
N VAL A 133 -17.43 -6.64 2.20
CA VAL A 133 -16.86 -7.26 1.01
C VAL A 133 -17.53 -8.60 0.76
N SER A 134 -17.92 -8.83 -0.48
CA SER A 134 -18.49 -10.09 -0.96
C SER A 134 -18.05 -10.35 -2.40
N LYS A 135 -18.17 -11.59 -2.87
CA LYS A 135 -17.86 -11.94 -4.27
C LYS A 135 -18.58 -11.05 -5.30
N PRO A 136 -19.92 -10.86 -5.23
CA PRO A 136 -20.64 -10.00 -6.16
C PRO A 136 -20.17 -8.54 -6.08
N PHE A 137 -19.89 -8.05 -4.86
CA PHE A 137 -19.38 -6.71 -4.66
C PHE A 137 -17.99 -6.55 -5.32
N PHE A 138 -17.07 -7.48 -5.04
CA PHE A 138 -15.73 -7.42 -5.63
C PHE A 138 -15.76 -7.51 -7.15
N ALA A 139 -16.60 -8.36 -7.74
CA ALA A 139 -16.78 -8.45 -9.19
C ALA A 139 -17.29 -7.12 -9.78
N ALA A 140 -18.26 -6.46 -9.13
CA ALA A 140 -18.76 -5.17 -9.55
C ALA A 140 -17.69 -4.06 -9.39
N LEU A 141 -16.93 -4.09 -8.30
CA LEU A 141 -15.84 -3.14 -8.05
C LEU A 141 -14.71 -3.32 -9.07
N LEU A 142 -14.36 -4.56 -9.41
CA LEU A 142 -13.35 -4.85 -10.42
C LEU A 142 -13.79 -4.37 -11.81
N ALA A 143 -15.07 -4.50 -12.15
CA ALA A 143 -15.62 -3.97 -13.38
C ALA A 143 -15.61 -2.42 -13.41
N LEU A 144 -15.91 -1.79 -12.29
CA LEU A 144 -15.82 -0.34 -12.15
C LEU A 144 -14.37 0.13 -12.30
N PHE A 145 -13.42 -0.48 -11.59
CA PHE A 145 -12.00 -0.18 -11.71
C PHE A 145 -11.51 -0.35 -13.15
N ALA A 146 -11.83 -1.47 -13.81
CA ALA A 146 -11.44 -1.73 -15.18
C ALA A 146 -11.91 -0.62 -16.14
N ARG A 147 -13.15 -0.15 -15.96
CA ARG A 147 -13.72 0.93 -16.78
C ARG A 147 -13.00 2.26 -16.54
N GLU A 148 -12.80 2.65 -15.27
CA GLU A 148 -12.17 3.92 -14.89
C GLU A 148 -10.68 3.93 -15.29
N ALA A 149 -9.98 2.82 -15.11
CA ALA A 149 -8.58 2.66 -15.52
C ALA A 149 -8.39 2.43 -17.02
N GLY A 150 -9.47 2.28 -17.82
CA GLY A 150 -9.40 2.04 -19.26
C GLY A 150 -8.88 0.66 -19.65
N ALA A 151 -9.01 -0.34 -18.78
CA ALA A 151 -8.58 -1.71 -19.06
C ALA A 151 -9.36 -2.32 -20.23
N GLY A 152 -8.67 -3.05 -21.12
CA GLY A 152 -9.25 -3.68 -22.31
C GLY A 152 -9.47 -2.73 -23.49
N ARG A 153 -9.50 -1.41 -23.23
CA ARG A 153 -9.63 -0.38 -24.26
C ARG A 153 -8.30 0.33 -24.53
N ASP A 154 -7.71 0.87 -23.48
CA ASP A 154 -6.52 1.73 -23.57
C ASP A 154 -5.25 1.00 -23.11
N ARG A 155 -5.41 -0.02 -22.28
CA ARG A 155 -4.31 -0.78 -21.65
C ARG A 155 -4.75 -2.15 -21.19
N ILE A 156 -3.76 -3.03 -20.96
CA ILE A 156 -3.94 -4.29 -20.23
C ILE A 156 -3.36 -4.14 -18.84
N ILE A 157 -4.11 -4.55 -17.83
CA ILE A 157 -3.72 -4.46 -16.41
C ILE A 157 -3.44 -5.86 -15.88
N VAL A 158 -2.20 -6.11 -15.50
CA VAL A 158 -1.81 -7.27 -14.67
C VAL A 158 -2.04 -6.88 -13.23
N LEU A 159 -2.98 -7.53 -12.56
CA LEU A 159 -3.43 -7.18 -11.22
C LEU A 159 -2.96 -8.20 -10.19
N GLY A 160 -2.03 -7.78 -9.33
CA GLY A 160 -1.61 -8.53 -8.14
C GLY A 160 -2.66 -8.43 -7.03
N LEU A 161 -3.15 -9.57 -6.54
CA LEU A 161 -4.13 -9.64 -5.46
C LEU A 161 -3.82 -10.82 -4.54
N ASP A 162 -4.27 -10.73 -3.30
CA ASP A 162 -4.12 -11.82 -2.36
C ASP A 162 -5.05 -13.00 -2.69
N SER A 163 -4.92 -14.07 -1.92
CA SER A 163 -5.73 -15.28 -2.11
C SER A 163 -6.98 -15.30 -1.21
N ALA A 164 -7.58 -14.15 -0.91
CA ALA A 164 -8.82 -14.09 -0.16
C ALA A 164 -9.95 -14.84 -0.87
N GLY A 165 -10.90 -15.40 -0.11
CA GLY A 165 -11.94 -16.25 -0.66
C GLY A 165 -12.86 -15.58 -1.70
N TRP A 166 -13.03 -14.28 -1.67
CA TRP A 166 -13.76 -13.51 -2.67
C TRP A 166 -12.96 -13.23 -3.94
N HIS A 167 -11.62 -13.24 -3.87
CA HIS A 167 -10.72 -13.11 -5.02
C HIS A 167 -10.57 -14.43 -5.79
N THR A 168 -10.46 -15.55 -5.07
CA THR A 168 -10.21 -16.89 -5.65
C THR A 168 -11.50 -17.66 -5.96
N ALA A 169 -12.65 -16.99 -5.88
CA ALA A 169 -13.91 -17.65 -6.10
C ALA A 169 -13.98 -18.30 -7.49
N PRO A 170 -14.40 -19.57 -7.58
CA PRO A 170 -14.80 -20.14 -8.85
C PRO A 170 -15.86 -19.22 -9.51
N ASN A 171 -15.67 -18.89 -10.78
CA ASN A 171 -16.55 -18.00 -11.54
C ASN A 171 -16.51 -16.51 -11.11
N LEU A 172 -15.39 -16.00 -10.62
CA LEU A 172 -15.21 -14.55 -10.53
C LEU A 172 -15.26 -13.97 -11.95
N ALA A 173 -16.19 -13.04 -12.18
CA ALA A 173 -16.26 -12.32 -13.44
C ALA A 173 -15.09 -11.32 -13.51
N VAL A 174 -14.06 -11.69 -14.26
CA VAL A 174 -12.91 -10.82 -14.51
C VAL A 174 -13.18 -10.04 -15.79
N PRO A 175 -13.15 -8.69 -15.75
CA PRO A 175 -13.34 -7.85 -16.93
C PRO A 175 -12.26 -8.08 -18.00
N ASP A 176 -12.59 -7.82 -19.26
CA ASP A 176 -11.62 -7.78 -20.33
C ASP A 176 -10.51 -6.76 -20.02
N GLY A 177 -9.27 -7.12 -20.35
CA GLY A 177 -8.11 -6.29 -20.08
C GLY A 177 -7.53 -6.41 -18.66
N ILE A 178 -8.19 -7.13 -17.74
CA ILE A 178 -7.61 -7.47 -16.43
C ILE A 178 -7.02 -8.90 -16.47
N ARG A 179 -5.80 -9.04 -15.95
CA ARG A 179 -5.10 -10.32 -15.80
C ARG A 179 -4.73 -10.51 -14.33
N PRO A 180 -5.52 -11.27 -13.54
CA PRO A 180 -5.25 -11.50 -12.13
C PRO A 180 -4.03 -12.38 -11.91
N VAL A 181 -3.16 -11.99 -10.98
CA VAL A 181 -2.01 -12.76 -10.51
C VAL A 181 -2.10 -12.88 -9.00
N TYR A 182 -2.28 -14.11 -8.50
CA TYR A 182 -2.43 -14.35 -7.07
C TYR A 182 -1.10 -14.41 -6.36
N LEU A 183 -0.97 -13.58 -5.33
CA LEU A 183 0.16 -13.56 -4.42
C LEU A 183 0.11 -14.77 -3.46
N PRO A 184 1.24 -15.18 -2.88
CA PRO A 184 1.25 -16.24 -1.87
C PRO A 184 0.37 -15.84 -0.67
N PRO A 185 -0.31 -16.80 -0.05
CA PRO A 185 -1.07 -16.53 1.16
C PRO A 185 -0.15 -16.07 2.29
N TYR A 186 -0.67 -15.26 3.20
CA TYR A 186 0.03 -14.77 4.40
C TYR A 186 1.34 -14.03 4.11
N SER A 187 1.40 -13.27 3.03
CA SER A 187 2.60 -12.53 2.61
C SER A 187 2.30 -11.04 2.37
N PRO A 188 1.84 -10.30 3.39
CA PRO A 188 1.49 -8.88 3.24
C PRO A 188 2.68 -8.03 2.81
N GLU A 189 3.91 -8.45 3.17
CA GLU A 189 5.15 -7.79 2.77
C GLU A 189 5.41 -7.79 1.26
N LEU A 190 4.72 -8.65 0.51
CA LEU A 190 4.81 -8.73 -0.95
C LEU A 190 3.68 -7.96 -1.65
N GLN A 191 2.73 -7.38 -0.88
CA GLN A 191 1.58 -6.67 -1.39
C GLN A 191 1.81 -5.14 -1.33
N PRO A 192 2.01 -4.46 -2.48
CA PRO A 192 2.21 -3.01 -2.47
C PRO A 192 1.05 -2.23 -1.86
N ALA A 193 -0.19 -2.70 -2.01
CA ALA A 193 -1.37 -2.03 -1.47
C ALA A 193 -1.40 -2.00 0.06
N GLU A 194 -0.82 -3.01 0.75
CA GLU A 194 -0.67 -3.00 2.21
C GLU A 194 0.11 -1.79 2.73
N HIS A 195 1.01 -1.26 1.92
CA HIS A 195 1.82 -0.09 2.27
C HIS A 195 1.07 1.25 2.18
N LEU A 196 -0.17 1.23 1.71
CA LEU A 196 -1.05 2.40 1.71
C LEU A 196 -1.68 2.65 3.09
N TRP A 197 -1.92 1.58 3.85
CA TRP A 197 -2.70 1.63 5.09
C TRP A 197 -2.09 2.54 6.16
N PRO A 198 -0.77 2.56 6.40
CA PRO A 198 -0.18 3.51 7.35
C PRO A 198 -0.46 4.97 7.02
N ALA A 199 -0.48 5.33 5.73
CA ALA A 199 -0.78 6.68 5.28
C ALA A 199 -2.27 7.02 5.40
N LEU A 200 -3.14 6.03 5.14
CA LEU A 200 -4.59 6.16 5.32
C LEU A 200 -4.97 6.31 6.79
N ASP A 201 -4.36 5.51 7.66
CA ASP A 201 -4.66 5.44 9.10
C ASP A 201 -4.16 6.64 9.91
N GLU A 202 -3.28 7.46 9.35
CA GLU A 202 -2.65 8.55 10.07
C GLU A 202 -3.65 9.50 10.75
N PRO A 203 -4.68 10.04 10.06
CA PRO A 203 -5.67 10.92 10.69
C PRO A 203 -6.63 10.19 11.62
N LEU A 204 -6.67 8.86 11.59
CA LEU A 204 -7.56 8.04 12.40
C LEU A 204 -6.92 7.61 13.72
N ALA A 205 -5.58 7.68 13.81
CA ALA A 205 -4.84 7.20 14.96
C ALA A 205 -5.19 8.01 16.22
N ASN A 206 -5.55 7.29 17.29
CA ASN A 206 -5.96 7.86 18.59
C ASN A 206 -7.20 8.78 18.52
N GLN A 207 -7.99 8.70 17.43
CA GLN A 207 -9.22 9.45 17.27
C GLN A 207 -10.44 8.65 17.72
N TYR A 208 -11.45 9.37 18.18
CA TYR A 208 -12.76 8.83 18.53
C TYR A 208 -13.80 9.28 17.50
N PHE A 209 -14.55 8.32 16.97
CA PHE A 209 -15.66 8.58 16.05
C PHE A 209 -16.96 8.10 16.67
N ALA A 210 -17.95 8.97 16.76
CA ALA A 210 -19.25 8.61 17.34
C ALA A 210 -20.06 7.68 16.42
N THR A 211 -19.94 7.87 15.11
CA THR A 211 -20.66 7.10 14.09
C THR A 211 -19.74 6.63 12.97
N LEU A 212 -20.21 5.61 12.20
CA LEU A 212 -19.51 5.21 10.99
C LEU A 212 -19.49 6.31 9.92
N ALA A 213 -20.50 7.15 9.87
CA ALA A 213 -20.55 8.26 8.92
C ALA A 213 -19.44 9.29 9.19
N ASP A 214 -19.13 9.57 10.47
CA ASP A 214 -18.03 10.46 10.84
C ASP A 214 -16.68 9.85 10.41
N LEU A 215 -16.50 8.55 10.64
CA LEU A 215 -15.31 7.82 10.22
C LEU A 215 -15.19 7.80 8.68
N GLU A 216 -16.27 7.49 7.97
CA GLU A 216 -16.32 7.44 6.51
C GLU A 216 -15.96 8.79 5.89
N HIS A 217 -16.46 9.88 6.47
CA HIS A 217 -16.12 11.22 6.04
C HIS A 217 -14.61 11.49 6.11
N VAL A 218 -13.98 11.19 7.25
CA VAL A 218 -12.53 11.42 7.42
C VAL A 218 -11.72 10.52 6.49
N VAL A 219 -12.11 9.27 6.33
CA VAL A 219 -11.46 8.31 5.40
C VAL A 219 -11.59 8.81 3.96
N THR A 220 -12.77 9.26 3.55
CA THR A 220 -13.04 9.79 2.21
C THR A 220 -12.16 11.00 1.91
N GLU A 221 -12.11 11.97 2.83
CA GLU A 221 -11.25 13.15 2.67
C GLU A 221 -9.77 12.77 2.63
N ARG A 222 -9.37 11.78 3.44
CA ARG A 222 -7.98 11.29 3.39
C ARG A 222 -7.63 10.66 2.04
N CYS A 223 -8.49 9.81 1.49
CA CYS A 223 -8.29 9.22 0.16
C CYS A 223 -8.17 10.28 -0.94
N ARG A 224 -8.89 11.39 -0.83
CA ARG A 224 -8.84 12.50 -1.80
C ARG A 224 -7.55 13.30 -1.76
N VAL A 225 -6.95 13.47 -0.56
CA VAL A 225 -5.74 14.29 -0.40
C VAL A 225 -4.44 13.50 -0.53
N LEU A 226 -4.50 12.18 -0.43
CA LEU A 226 -3.34 11.32 -0.68
C LEU A 226 -2.96 11.40 -2.16
N ASN A 227 -1.75 11.87 -2.42
CA ASN A 227 -1.24 12.03 -3.78
C ASN A 227 -0.17 10.98 -4.12
N HIS A 228 0.11 10.85 -5.38
CA HIS A 228 1.05 9.87 -5.94
C HIS A 228 2.45 9.97 -5.32
N ASP A 229 2.98 11.18 -5.11
CA ASP A 229 4.32 11.40 -4.56
C ASP A 229 4.44 10.92 -3.11
N GLN A 230 3.35 10.98 -2.35
CA GLN A 230 3.30 10.48 -0.98
C GLN A 230 3.24 8.95 -0.93
N LEU A 231 2.56 8.31 -1.88
CA LEU A 231 2.29 6.88 -1.88
C LEU A 231 3.39 6.06 -2.56
N LYS A 232 3.92 6.57 -3.67
CA LYS A 232 4.96 5.91 -4.48
C LYS A 232 6.17 5.41 -3.68
N PRO A 233 6.76 6.17 -2.71
CA PRO A 233 7.92 5.67 -1.96
C PRO A 233 7.64 4.39 -1.16
N GLY A 234 6.41 4.20 -0.69
CA GLY A 234 6.00 3.00 0.06
C GLY A 234 5.64 1.83 -0.84
N THR A 235 5.05 2.08 -2.00
CA THR A 235 4.48 1.05 -2.87
C THR A 235 5.42 0.57 -3.97
N ASN A 236 6.38 1.41 -4.41
CA ASN A 236 7.30 1.10 -5.51
C ASN A 236 8.41 0.15 -5.05
N PHE A 237 8.10 -1.13 -4.95
CA PHE A 237 9.08 -2.15 -4.63
C PHE A 237 10.11 -2.29 -5.76
N HIS A 238 11.40 -2.41 -5.41
CA HIS A 238 12.50 -2.50 -6.38
C HIS A 238 12.36 -3.70 -7.33
N TRP A 239 11.71 -4.78 -6.88
CA TRP A 239 11.49 -6.01 -7.64
C TRP A 239 10.15 -6.03 -8.39
N TRP A 240 9.27 -5.01 -8.20
CA TRP A 240 8.00 -4.92 -8.92
C TRP A 240 8.25 -4.75 -10.42
N PRO A 241 7.60 -5.52 -11.29
CA PRO A 241 7.82 -5.43 -12.73
C PRO A 241 7.56 -4.03 -13.25
N LYS A 242 8.48 -3.58 -14.09
CA LYS A 242 8.38 -2.30 -14.81
C LYS A 242 8.20 -2.64 -16.29
N PRO A 243 6.96 -2.85 -16.75
CA PRO A 243 6.76 -3.07 -18.17
C PRO A 243 7.18 -1.81 -18.90
N ASP A 244 7.96 -1.99 -19.99
CA ASP A 244 8.38 -0.88 -20.82
C ASP A 244 7.14 -0.19 -21.36
N ILE A 245 6.98 1.08 -21.04
CA ILE A 245 6.00 1.94 -21.68
C ILE A 245 6.49 2.12 -23.11
N PRO A 246 5.74 1.76 -24.16
CA PRO A 246 6.13 2.09 -25.51
C PRO A 246 6.36 3.59 -25.60
N ALA A 247 7.50 3.99 -26.17
CA ALA A 247 7.91 5.38 -26.33
C ALA A 247 6.93 6.16 -27.23
#